data_c063f6c1df7e5cec44f74548a77f4b84
#
_entry.id   c063f6c1df7e5cec44f74548a77f4b84
#
_cell.length_a   1.000
_cell.length_b   1.000
_cell.length_c   1.000
_cell.angle_alpha   90.00
_cell.angle_beta   90.00
_cell.angle_gamma   90.00
#
_symmetry.space_group_name_H-M   'P 1'
#
loop_
_entity.id
_entity.type
_entity.pdbx_description
1 polymer ?
#
loop_
_entity_poly.entity_id
_entity_poly.type
_entity_poly.pdbx_seq_one_letter_code
_entity_poly.pdbx_strand_id
1 'polypeptide(L)'
;FWTSGYIAGFSGRYIGDKPGVPKYLNTGETELYKKKGILFGWIQANMQIYATKQAYLVEGNLDVCRLHEIGVKNAVAPCGTALTQDQIDLLKARAESVTIIGDTDEAGIEAVQKNAKLMTEAGLSVSVMELPPELGKDADEFFRTHQHEFDECNLQRTNDYIPWICKRWMEAAASQTEKAAVITEVCKLLAKVPDQSTADM
;
A
#
# COMPACT_ATOMS: atom_id res chain seq x y z
N PHE A 1 0.23 17.94 -2.95
CA PHE A 1 0.39 17.45 -1.58
C PHE A 1 -0.18 18.46 -0.60
N TRP A 2 -0.85 17.99 0.45
CA TRP A 2 -1.51 18.82 1.45
C TRP A 2 -1.04 18.43 2.84
N THR A 3 -0.90 19.41 3.72
CA THR A 3 -0.73 19.21 5.16
C THR A 3 -1.55 20.25 5.90
N SER A 4 -2.27 19.87 6.95
CA SER A 4 -3.10 20.76 7.78
C SER A 4 -4.03 21.69 6.97
N GLY A 5 -4.51 21.24 5.80
CA GLY A 5 -5.38 22.04 4.93
C GLY A 5 -4.68 23.00 3.97
N TYR A 6 -3.35 23.05 3.99
CA TYR A 6 -2.56 23.90 3.09
C TYR A 6 -1.80 23.08 2.05
N ILE A 7 -1.53 23.67 0.89
CA ILE A 7 -0.69 23.05 -0.14
C ILE A 7 0.75 23.07 0.36
N ALA A 8 1.32 21.89 0.62
CA ALA A 8 2.69 21.72 1.09
C ALA A 8 3.70 21.50 -0.05
N GLY A 9 3.25 20.94 -1.19
CA GLY A 9 4.12 20.66 -2.32
C GLY A 9 3.38 20.14 -3.54
N PHE A 10 4.12 19.92 -4.60
CA PHE A 10 3.64 19.49 -5.91
C PHE A 10 4.40 18.26 -6.38
N SER A 11 3.76 17.46 -7.23
CA SER A 11 4.38 16.41 -8.01
C SER A 11 4.07 16.65 -9.48
N GLY A 12 5.08 16.60 -10.33
CA GLY A 12 4.94 16.68 -11.78
C GLY A 12 5.43 15.42 -12.46
N ARG A 13 4.69 14.91 -13.45
CA ARG A 13 5.14 13.82 -14.30
C ARG A 13 5.70 14.36 -15.59
N TYR A 14 6.92 13.95 -15.95
CA TYR A 14 7.48 14.25 -17.27
C TYR A 14 6.77 13.43 -18.34
N ILE A 15 6.30 14.11 -19.39
CA ILE A 15 5.67 13.49 -20.55
C ILE A 15 6.71 13.50 -21.67
N GLY A 16 7.39 12.37 -21.91
CA GLY A 16 8.41 12.17 -22.93
C GLY A 16 9.41 11.09 -22.51
N ASP A 17 10.33 10.75 -23.44
CA ASP A 17 11.29 9.65 -23.27
C ASP A 17 12.74 10.14 -23.26
N LYS A 18 13.03 11.31 -22.72
CA LYS A 18 14.39 11.85 -22.66
C LYS A 18 15.22 11.07 -21.62
N PRO A 19 16.31 10.41 -22.00
CA PRO A 19 17.19 9.71 -21.09
C PRO A 19 17.73 10.61 -19.98
N GLY A 20 17.77 10.11 -18.74
CA GLY A 20 18.29 10.83 -17.58
C GLY A 20 17.34 11.83 -16.94
N VAL A 21 16.12 12.00 -17.47
CA VAL A 21 15.08 12.82 -16.84
C VAL A 21 14.21 11.93 -15.95
N PRO A 22 14.05 12.25 -14.64
CA PRO A 22 13.18 11.47 -13.78
C PRO A 22 11.73 11.51 -14.28
N LYS A 23 11.05 10.36 -14.27
CA LYS A 23 9.63 10.25 -14.67
C LYS A 23 8.72 11.13 -13.80
N TYR A 24 9.05 11.28 -12.52
CA TYR A 24 8.37 12.15 -11.58
C TYR A 24 9.34 13.10 -10.90
N LEU A 25 8.93 14.34 -10.76
CA LEU A 25 9.63 15.37 -10.00
C LEU A 25 8.70 15.85 -8.88
N ASN A 26 9.11 15.65 -7.65
CA ASN A 26 8.40 16.14 -6.47
C ASN A 26 9.09 17.40 -5.94
N THR A 27 8.33 18.27 -5.27
CA THR A 27 8.88 19.37 -4.46
C THR A 27 10.00 18.82 -3.55
N GLY A 28 11.10 19.55 -3.43
CA GLY A 28 12.16 19.23 -2.48
C GLY A 28 11.67 19.31 -1.02
N GLU A 29 12.45 18.76 -0.09
CA GLU A 29 12.15 18.85 1.35
C GLU A 29 12.11 20.31 1.79
N THR A 30 11.09 20.69 2.54
CA THR A 30 10.92 22.01 3.17
C THR A 30 10.41 21.84 4.60
N GLU A 31 10.26 22.93 5.34
CA GLU A 31 9.63 22.88 6.68
C GLU A 31 8.19 22.35 6.63
N LEU A 32 7.45 22.66 5.54
CA LEU A 32 6.06 22.25 5.34
C LEU A 32 5.91 20.93 4.59
N TYR A 33 6.86 20.59 3.72
CA TYR A 33 6.83 19.39 2.90
C TYR A 33 7.94 18.43 3.32
N LYS A 34 7.57 17.45 4.13
CA LYS A 34 8.46 16.35 4.56
C LYS A 34 7.90 15.05 4.01
N LYS A 35 8.51 14.55 2.94
CA LYS A 35 8.06 13.31 2.24
C LYS A 35 7.83 12.14 3.20
N LYS A 36 8.68 12.02 4.21
CA LYS A 36 8.63 10.94 5.20
C LYS A 36 7.38 10.95 6.07
N GLY A 37 6.75 12.12 6.26
CA GLY A 37 5.58 12.28 7.12
C GLY A 37 4.28 12.54 6.35
N ILE A 38 4.26 12.42 5.02
CA ILE A 38 3.10 12.74 4.19
C ILE A 38 2.73 11.53 3.33
N LEU A 39 1.43 11.23 3.26
CA LEU A 39 0.83 10.34 2.28
C LEU A 39 0.08 11.18 1.24
N PHE A 40 0.27 10.87 -0.05
CA PHE A 40 -0.56 11.46 -1.11
C PHE A 40 -2.00 11.00 -0.96
N GLY A 41 -2.94 11.93 -1.14
CA GLY A 41 -4.37 11.64 -0.94
C GLY A 41 -4.85 11.69 0.51
N TRP A 42 -3.97 11.84 1.51
CA TRP A 42 -4.30 11.76 2.94
C TRP A 42 -5.42 12.71 3.36
N ILE A 43 -5.38 13.98 2.95
CA ILE A 43 -6.40 14.97 3.34
C ILE A 43 -7.78 14.57 2.83
N GLN A 44 -7.85 14.02 1.62
CA GLN A 44 -9.10 13.56 1.01
C GLN A 44 -9.58 12.25 1.64
N ALA A 45 -8.65 11.37 2.00
CA ALA A 45 -8.93 10.00 2.43
C ALA A 45 -9.19 9.86 3.95
N ASN A 46 -8.57 10.70 4.79
CA ASN A 46 -8.50 10.45 6.25
C ASN A 46 -9.87 10.33 6.94
N MET A 47 -10.88 11.05 6.49
CA MET A 47 -12.24 10.96 7.05
C MET A 47 -12.91 9.64 6.68
N GLN A 48 -12.73 9.19 5.43
CA GLN A 48 -13.25 7.90 5.00
C GLN A 48 -12.50 6.74 5.68
N ILE A 49 -11.17 6.84 5.78
CA ILE A 49 -10.35 5.86 6.53
C ILE A 49 -10.85 5.76 7.98
N TYR A 50 -11.08 6.89 8.64
CA TYR A 50 -11.58 6.92 10.02
C TYR A 50 -12.96 6.27 10.15
N ALA A 51 -13.85 6.52 9.19
CA ALA A 51 -15.21 5.99 9.20
C ALA A 51 -15.26 4.48 8.92
N THR A 52 -14.44 4.00 7.98
CA THR A 52 -14.41 2.57 7.58
C THR A 52 -13.38 1.74 8.36
N LYS A 53 -12.48 2.39 9.09
CA LYS A 53 -11.31 1.76 9.73
C LYS A 53 -10.38 1.03 8.76
N GLN A 54 -10.52 1.29 7.47
CA GLN A 54 -9.76 0.66 6.40
C GLN A 54 -9.11 1.70 5.50
N ALA A 55 -7.86 1.45 5.11
CA ALA A 55 -7.15 2.21 4.07
C ALA A 55 -6.73 1.28 2.92
N TYR A 56 -6.67 1.83 1.71
CA TYR A 56 -5.98 1.21 0.58
C TYR A 56 -4.65 1.92 0.36
N LEU A 57 -3.57 1.16 0.35
CA LEU A 57 -2.22 1.66 0.08
C LEU A 57 -1.80 1.23 -1.32
N VAL A 58 -1.53 2.21 -2.18
CA VAL A 58 -1.01 2.00 -3.55
C VAL A 58 0.39 2.58 -3.69
N GLU A 59 1.08 2.33 -4.81
CA GLU A 59 2.46 2.79 -5.00
C GLU A 59 2.52 4.23 -5.50
N GLY A 60 1.66 4.61 -6.43
CA GLY A 60 1.75 5.87 -7.15
C GLY A 60 0.61 6.86 -6.88
N ASN A 61 0.90 8.13 -7.15
CA ASN A 61 -0.09 9.20 -7.03
C ASN A 61 -1.25 9.05 -8.01
N LEU A 62 -0.99 8.50 -9.22
CA LEU A 62 -2.03 8.29 -10.24
C LEU A 62 -2.99 7.18 -9.83
N ASP A 63 -2.47 6.13 -9.16
CA ASP A 63 -3.30 5.05 -8.62
C ASP A 63 -4.30 5.58 -7.60
N VAL A 64 -3.85 6.48 -6.70
CA VAL A 64 -4.76 7.17 -5.75
C VAL A 64 -5.81 7.97 -6.50
N CYS A 65 -5.41 8.74 -7.52
CA CYS A 65 -6.36 9.53 -8.31
C CYS A 65 -7.40 8.63 -8.98
N ARG A 66 -6.95 7.50 -9.56
CA ARG A 66 -7.84 6.54 -10.20
C ARG A 66 -8.82 5.90 -9.21
N LEU A 67 -8.32 5.43 -8.07
CA LEU A 67 -9.17 4.84 -7.05
C LEU A 67 -10.20 5.85 -6.52
N HIS A 68 -9.79 7.09 -6.27
CA HIS A 68 -10.73 8.15 -5.87
C HIS A 68 -11.77 8.47 -6.96
N GLU A 69 -11.39 8.43 -8.25
CA GLU A 69 -12.32 8.64 -9.37
C GLU A 69 -13.43 7.58 -9.39
N ILE A 70 -13.09 6.32 -9.19
CA ILE A 70 -14.06 5.22 -9.16
C ILE A 70 -14.80 5.06 -7.81
N GLY A 71 -14.59 5.99 -6.87
CA GLY A 71 -15.33 6.03 -5.60
C GLY A 71 -14.61 5.48 -4.38
N VAL A 72 -13.42 4.88 -4.53
CA VAL A 72 -12.61 4.34 -3.42
C VAL A 72 -11.84 5.49 -2.76
N LYS A 73 -12.51 6.22 -1.85
CA LYS A 73 -12.02 7.49 -1.28
C LYS A 73 -11.01 7.33 -0.16
N ASN A 74 -10.78 6.12 0.35
CA ASN A 74 -9.83 5.78 1.42
C ASN A 74 -8.48 5.27 0.90
N ALA A 75 -8.12 5.61 -0.36
CA ALA A 75 -6.85 5.26 -0.97
C ALA A 75 -5.79 6.35 -0.73
N VAL A 76 -4.54 5.91 -0.45
CA VAL A 76 -3.38 6.77 -0.23
C VAL A 76 -2.12 6.14 -0.82
N ALA A 77 -1.07 6.94 -1.04
CA ALA A 77 0.24 6.46 -1.50
C ALA A 77 1.40 7.16 -0.78
N PRO A 78 2.57 6.50 -0.64
CA PRO A 78 3.82 7.16 -0.27
C PRO A 78 4.21 8.19 -1.35
N CYS A 79 4.96 9.23 -0.96
CA CYS A 79 5.34 10.29 -1.90
C CYS A 79 6.60 9.94 -2.70
N GLY A 80 6.64 8.79 -3.38
CA GLY A 80 7.77 8.35 -4.21
C GLY A 80 8.98 7.89 -3.39
N THR A 81 8.74 7.37 -2.19
CA THR A 81 9.74 6.78 -1.29
C THR A 81 9.20 5.48 -0.72
N ALA A 82 10.08 4.63 -0.19
CA ALA A 82 9.64 3.50 0.63
C ALA A 82 8.78 4.01 1.80
N LEU A 83 7.78 3.21 2.20
CA LEU A 83 6.91 3.51 3.34
C LEU A 83 7.75 3.73 4.61
N THR A 84 7.45 4.77 5.35
CA THR A 84 8.18 5.17 6.56
C THR A 84 7.36 4.92 7.83
N GLN A 85 8.03 4.91 8.98
CA GLN A 85 7.33 4.77 10.27
C GLN A 85 6.33 5.91 10.50
N ASP A 86 6.69 7.16 10.17
CA ASP A 86 5.79 8.31 10.34
C ASP A 86 4.49 8.14 9.50
N GLN A 87 4.60 7.57 8.28
CA GLN A 87 3.45 7.28 7.43
C GLN A 87 2.60 6.12 7.98
N ILE A 88 3.24 5.11 8.56
CA ILE A 88 2.55 4.01 9.25
C ILE A 88 1.79 4.54 10.47
N ASP A 89 2.39 5.42 11.24
CA ASP A 89 1.77 6.04 12.41
C ASP A 89 0.56 6.91 12.03
N LEU A 90 0.60 7.59 10.88
CA LEU A 90 -0.56 8.28 10.32
C LEU A 90 -1.71 7.30 10.02
N LEU A 91 -1.40 6.17 9.38
CA LEU A 91 -2.40 5.13 9.09
C LEU A 91 -2.98 4.56 10.37
N LYS A 92 -2.15 4.15 11.32
CA LYS A 92 -2.58 3.60 12.62
C LYS A 92 -3.47 4.54 13.43
N ALA A 93 -3.27 5.84 13.33
CA ALA A 93 -4.11 6.81 14.01
C ALA A 93 -5.58 6.81 13.52
N ARG A 94 -5.88 6.19 12.37
CA ARG A 94 -7.19 6.24 11.72
C ARG A 94 -7.72 4.89 11.26
N ALA A 95 -6.83 3.97 10.84
CA ALA A 95 -7.16 2.66 10.30
C ALA A 95 -6.83 1.53 11.28
N GLU A 96 -7.60 0.46 11.23
CA GLU A 96 -7.33 -0.82 11.88
C GLU A 96 -6.79 -1.82 10.85
N SER A 97 -7.17 -1.65 9.58
CA SER A 97 -6.75 -2.51 8.47
C SER A 97 -6.24 -1.71 7.27
N VAL A 98 -5.29 -2.31 6.54
CA VAL A 98 -4.75 -1.76 5.29
C VAL A 98 -4.71 -2.85 4.23
N THR A 99 -5.32 -2.59 3.07
CA THR A 99 -5.17 -3.42 1.88
C THR A 99 -4.15 -2.78 0.95
N ILE A 100 -3.08 -3.50 0.61
CA ILE A 100 -2.07 -3.03 -0.33
C ILE A 100 -2.45 -3.49 -1.74
N ILE A 101 -2.41 -2.57 -2.69
CA ILE A 101 -2.55 -2.84 -4.13
C ILE A 101 -1.23 -2.39 -4.76
N GLY A 102 -0.33 -3.35 -5.01
CA GLY A 102 0.98 -3.07 -5.58
C GLY A 102 1.03 -3.24 -7.09
N ASP A 103 2.11 -2.78 -7.69
CA ASP A 103 2.41 -3.04 -9.09
C ASP A 103 2.61 -4.55 -9.31
N THR A 104 2.28 -5.02 -10.51
CA THR A 104 2.28 -6.47 -10.83
C THR A 104 3.65 -7.01 -11.20
N ASP A 105 4.68 -6.15 -11.30
CA ASP A 105 6.04 -6.55 -11.58
C ASP A 105 6.80 -7.04 -10.31
N GLU A 106 7.99 -7.59 -10.51
CA GLU A 106 8.79 -8.16 -9.41
C GLU A 106 9.14 -7.11 -8.35
N ALA A 107 9.47 -5.88 -8.75
CA ALA A 107 9.80 -4.78 -7.86
C ALA A 107 8.59 -4.35 -7.02
N GLY A 108 7.39 -4.29 -7.61
CA GLY A 108 6.13 -4.03 -6.93
C GLY A 108 5.81 -5.12 -5.89
N ILE A 109 5.98 -6.39 -6.27
CA ILE A 109 5.79 -7.51 -5.34
C ILE A 109 6.74 -7.42 -4.13
N GLU A 110 8.02 -7.09 -4.34
CA GLU A 110 8.98 -6.88 -3.26
C GLU A 110 8.59 -5.69 -2.37
N ALA A 111 8.12 -4.59 -2.98
CA ALA A 111 7.63 -3.42 -2.25
C ALA A 111 6.40 -3.77 -1.39
N VAL A 112 5.45 -4.54 -1.94
CA VAL A 112 4.29 -5.06 -1.19
C VAL A 112 4.73 -5.87 0.02
N GLN A 113 5.65 -6.85 -0.16
CA GLN A 113 6.15 -7.68 0.93
C GLN A 113 6.78 -6.85 2.04
N LYS A 114 7.64 -5.90 1.67
CA LYS A 114 8.32 -5.02 2.62
C LYS A 114 7.33 -4.14 3.39
N ASN A 115 6.42 -3.49 2.69
CA ASN A 115 5.44 -2.58 3.28
C ASN A 115 4.45 -3.34 4.18
N ALA A 116 3.96 -4.50 3.73
CA ALA A 116 3.07 -5.35 4.50
C ALA A 116 3.73 -5.83 5.81
N LYS A 117 5.00 -6.26 5.74
CA LYS A 117 5.76 -6.65 6.92
C LYS A 117 5.86 -5.51 7.93
N LEU A 118 6.25 -4.31 7.50
CA LEU A 118 6.39 -3.14 8.37
C LEU A 118 5.06 -2.77 9.05
N MET A 119 3.95 -2.78 8.32
CA MET A 119 2.63 -2.46 8.86
C MET A 119 2.11 -3.54 9.80
N THR A 120 2.33 -4.83 9.49
CA THR A 120 1.99 -5.94 10.40
C THR A 120 2.78 -5.86 11.70
N GLU A 121 4.09 -5.58 11.63
CA GLU A 121 4.95 -5.38 12.81
C GLU A 121 4.54 -4.17 13.64
N ALA A 122 3.96 -3.16 13.00
CA ALA A 122 3.39 -1.99 13.67
C ALA A 122 1.99 -2.25 14.26
N GLY A 123 1.38 -3.42 14.01
CA GLY A 123 0.10 -3.81 14.59
C GLY A 123 -1.13 -3.46 13.76
N LEU A 124 -0.98 -3.22 12.46
CA LEU A 124 -2.10 -3.12 11.53
C LEU A 124 -2.48 -4.51 10.99
N SER A 125 -3.78 -4.73 10.76
CA SER A 125 -4.24 -5.86 9.95
C SER A 125 -3.94 -5.57 8.49
N VAL A 126 -3.21 -6.45 7.81
CA VAL A 126 -2.75 -6.20 6.44
C VAL A 126 -3.26 -7.27 5.50
N SER A 127 -3.81 -6.84 4.38
CA SER A 127 -4.20 -7.68 3.25
C SER A 127 -3.53 -7.20 1.95
N VAL A 128 -3.44 -8.08 0.97
CA VAL A 128 -2.89 -7.79 -0.36
C VAL A 128 -3.93 -8.08 -1.41
N MET A 129 -4.23 -7.10 -2.25
CA MET A 129 -5.05 -7.28 -3.44
C MET A 129 -4.14 -7.51 -4.64
N GLU A 130 -4.24 -8.67 -5.27
CA GLU A 130 -3.47 -9.03 -6.46
C GLU A 130 -4.23 -8.64 -7.71
N LEU A 131 -3.67 -7.73 -8.50
CA LEU A 131 -4.20 -7.41 -9.83
C LEU A 131 -3.71 -8.44 -10.86
N PRO A 132 -4.51 -8.77 -11.88
CA PRO A 132 -4.09 -9.65 -12.95
C PRO A 132 -3.07 -8.92 -13.86
N PRO A 133 -1.83 -9.43 -13.98
CA PRO A 133 -0.76 -8.72 -14.68
C PRO A 133 -1.04 -8.58 -16.19
N GLU A 134 -1.88 -9.43 -16.76
CA GLU A 134 -2.32 -9.38 -18.17
C GLU A 134 -3.30 -8.24 -18.47
N LEU A 135 -3.93 -7.66 -17.45
CA LEU A 135 -4.93 -6.60 -17.58
C LEU A 135 -4.43 -5.21 -17.16
N GLY A 136 -3.28 -5.13 -16.49
CA GLY A 136 -2.68 -3.87 -16.08
C GLY A 136 -1.45 -4.08 -15.21
N LYS A 137 -0.49 -3.15 -15.29
CA LYS A 137 0.74 -3.21 -14.49
C LYS A 137 0.58 -2.58 -13.11
N ASP A 138 -0.35 -1.63 -12.98
CA ASP A 138 -0.64 -0.86 -11.77
C ASP A 138 -2.15 -0.61 -11.63
N ALA A 139 -2.59 -0.06 -10.52
CA ALA A 139 -3.99 0.18 -10.26
C ALA A 139 -4.60 1.23 -11.20
N ASP A 140 -3.84 2.25 -11.64
CA ASP A 140 -4.34 3.23 -12.63
C ASP A 140 -4.65 2.55 -13.95
N GLU A 141 -3.74 1.71 -14.46
CA GLU A 141 -3.93 1.03 -15.75
C GLU A 141 -5.08 0.04 -15.69
N PHE A 142 -5.14 -0.79 -14.64
CA PHE A 142 -6.20 -1.79 -14.47
C PHE A 142 -7.58 -1.13 -14.34
N PHE A 143 -7.78 -0.24 -13.39
CA PHE A 143 -9.09 0.37 -13.14
C PHE A 143 -9.49 1.46 -14.17
N ARG A 144 -8.62 1.81 -15.10
CA ARG A 144 -8.99 2.67 -16.24
C ARG A 144 -10.02 1.98 -17.14
N THR A 145 -9.92 0.68 -17.32
CA THR A 145 -10.80 -0.13 -18.17
C THR A 145 -11.78 -0.98 -17.36
N HIS A 146 -11.48 -1.26 -16.09
CA HIS A 146 -12.25 -2.13 -15.18
C HIS A 146 -12.81 -1.35 -13.97
N GLN A 147 -13.24 -0.09 -14.21
CA GLN A 147 -13.65 0.84 -13.14
C GLN A 147 -14.83 0.36 -12.28
N HIS A 148 -15.69 -0.50 -12.82
CA HIS A 148 -16.86 -1.04 -12.10
C HIS A 148 -16.58 -2.37 -11.39
N GLU A 149 -15.35 -2.89 -11.51
CA GLU A 149 -14.98 -4.20 -10.98
C GLU A 149 -14.25 -4.12 -9.63
N PHE A 150 -14.14 -2.92 -9.03
CA PHE A 150 -13.39 -2.77 -7.78
C PHE A 150 -13.92 -3.66 -6.66
N ASP A 151 -15.23 -3.68 -6.43
CA ASP A 151 -15.83 -4.47 -5.35
C ASP A 151 -15.65 -5.97 -5.60
N GLU A 152 -15.79 -6.43 -6.85
CA GLU A 152 -15.55 -7.82 -7.23
C GLU A 152 -14.07 -8.20 -7.05
N CYS A 153 -13.14 -7.36 -7.52
CA CYS A 153 -11.71 -7.55 -7.31
C CYS A 153 -11.34 -7.56 -5.83
N ASN A 154 -11.90 -6.65 -5.05
CA ASN A 154 -11.66 -6.58 -3.62
C ASN A 154 -12.10 -7.88 -2.92
N LEU A 155 -13.28 -8.42 -3.29
CA LEU A 155 -13.81 -9.63 -2.71
C LEU A 155 -13.05 -10.90 -3.14
N GLN A 156 -12.67 -10.99 -4.43
CA GLN A 156 -12.13 -12.23 -5.00
C GLN A 156 -10.60 -12.30 -4.97
N ARG A 157 -9.91 -11.15 -4.94
CA ARG A 157 -8.45 -11.06 -5.13
C ARG A 157 -7.71 -10.54 -3.91
N THR A 158 -8.41 -10.18 -2.84
CA THR A 158 -7.78 -9.74 -1.60
C THR A 158 -7.51 -10.95 -0.71
N ASN A 159 -6.26 -11.08 -0.28
CA ASN A 159 -5.78 -12.14 0.58
C ASN A 159 -5.14 -11.53 1.83
N ASP A 160 -5.33 -12.13 2.99
CA ASP A 160 -4.58 -11.76 4.18
C ASP A 160 -3.08 -11.93 3.94
N TYR A 161 -2.29 -10.95 4.40
CA TYR A 161 -0.85 -10.91 4.11
C TYR A 161 -0.10 -12.16 4.56
N ILE A 162 -0.36 -12.66 5.75
CA ILE A 162 0.42 -13.79 6.29
C ILE A 162 0.20 -15.09 5.49
N PRO A 163 -1.03 -15.53 5.18
CA PRO A 163 -1.24 -16.65 4.28
C PRO A 163 -0.65 -16.42 2.88
N TRP A 164 -0.81 -15.21 2.36
CA TRP A 164 -0.31 -14.83 1.05
C TRP A 164 1.22 -14.96 0.95
N ILE A 165 1.96 -14.41 1.91
CA ILE A 165 3.43 -14.47 1.90
C ILE A 165 3.94 -15.86 2.21
N CYS A 166 3.27 -16.59 3.11
CA CYS A 166 3.61 -17.98 3.43
C CYS A 166 3.54 -18.85 2.17
N LYS A 167 2.47 -18.75 1.39
CA LYS A 167 2.32 -19.49 0.13
C LYS A 167 3.48 -19.18 -0.82
N ARG A 168 3.79 -17.90 -1.06
CA ARG A 168 4.87 -17.49 -1.98
C ARG A 168 6.23 -17.99 -1.53
N TRP A 169 6.56 -17.85 -0.24
CA TRP A 169 7.84 -18.32 0.28
C TRP A 169 7.95 -19.86 0.25
N MET A 170 6.85 -20.56 0.49
CA MET A 170 6.84 -22.04 0.43
C MET A 170 6.98 -22.54 -1.01
N GLU A 171 6.42 -21.85 -1.99
CA GLU A 171 6.57 -22.16 -3.42
C GLU A 171 8.01 -21.90 -3.90
N ALA A 172 8.67 -20.86 -3.39
CA ALA A 172 10.05 -20.54 -3.71
C ALA A 172 11.08 -21.47 -3.01
N ALA A 173 10.71 -22.10 -1.90
CA ALA A 173 11.62 -22.96 -1.13
C ALA A 173 11.85 -24.31 -1.82
N ALA A 174 13.09 -24.56 -2.25
CA ALA A 174 13.49 -25.77 -2.98
C ALA A 174 13.79 -26.97 -2.06
N SER A 175 14.16 -26.74 -0.78
CA SER A 175 14.57 -27.78 0.16
C SER A 175 13.70 -27.81 1.43
N GLN A 176 13.76 -28.92 2.16
CA GLN A 176 13.09 -29.05 3.47
C GLN A 176 13.64 -28.07 4.51
N THR A 177 14.94 -27.78 4.44
CA THR A 177 15.57 -26.81 5.34
C THR A 177 15.04 -25.39 5.08
N GLU A 178 14.89 -24.99 3.81
CA GLU A 178 14.30 -23.69 3.44
C GLU A 178 12.84 -23.62 3.88
N LYS A 179 12.05 -24.69 3.68
CA LYS A 179 10.67 -24.75 4.16
C LYS A 179 10.56 -24.59 5.68
N ALA A 180 11.45 -25.20 6.43
CA ALA A 180 11.51 -25.02 7.88
C ALA A 180 11.86 -23.59 8.29
N ALA A 181 12.76 -22.92 7.54
CA ALA A 181 13.08 -21.50 7.74
C ALA A 181 11.87 -20.59 7.45
N VAL A 182 11.10 -20.87 6.38
CA VAL A 182 9.84 -20.17 6.06
C VAL A 182 8.86 -20.28 7.23
N ILE A 183 8.62 -21.48 7.76
CA ILE A 183 7.71 -21.68 8.90
C ILE A 183 8.16 -20.83 10.09
N THR A 184 9.45 -20.82 10.38
CA THR A 184 10.01 -20.04 11.49
C THR A 184 9.76 -18.54 11.31
N GLU A 185 9.94 -18.02 10.09
CA GLU A 185 9.71 -16.59 9.80
C GLU A 185 8.20 -16.23 9.87
N VAL A 186 7.33 -17.09 9.37
CA VAL A 186 5.87 -16.91 9.48
C VAL A 186 5.43 -16.91 10.94
N CYS A 187 5.96 -17.79 11.78
CA CYS A 187 5.67 -17.79 13.22
C CYS A 187 6.10 -16.47 13.89
N LYS A 188 7.23 -15.89 13.50
CA LYS A 188 7.67 -14.58 14.01
C LYS A 188 6.74 -13.45 13.59
N LEU A 189 6.21 -13.49 12.37
CA LEU A 189 5.21 -12.51 11.91
C LEU A 189 3.90 -12.66 12.70
N LEU A 190 3.40 -13.89 12.85
CA LEU A 190 2.18 -14.17 13.63
C LEU A 190 2.29 -13.68 15.07
N ALA A 191 3.45 -13.84 15.70
CA ALA A 191 3.68 -13.37 17.06
C ALA A 191 3.63 -11.83 17.22
N LYS A 192 3.66 -11.09 16.12
CA LYS A 192 3.58 -9.62 16.11
C LYS A 192 2.18 -9.09 15.75
N VAL A 193 1.29 -9.95 15.28
CA VAL A 193 -0.11 -9.59 15.03
C VAL A 193 -0.79 -9.30 16.37
N PRO A 194 -1.44 -8.13 16.55
CA PRO A 194 -2.15 -7.83 17.77
C PRO A 194 -3.26 -8.84 18.01
N ASP A 195 -3.42 -9.27 19.24
CA ASP A 195 -4.59 -10.06 19.64
C ASP A 195 -5.84 -9.16 19.61
N GLN A 196 -6.68 -9.36 18.60
CA GLN A 196 -7.92 -8.61 18.43
C GLN A 196 -8.98 -8.95 19.50
N SER A 197 -8.77 -10.01 20.30
CA SER A 197 -9.71 -10.44 21.32
C SER A 197 -9.78 -9.50 22.53
N THR A 198 -8.83 -8.56 22.68
CA THR A 198 -8.76 -7.62 23.81
C THR A 198 -9.31 -6.22 23.50
N ALA A 199 -9.77 -5.95 22.28
CA ALA A 199 -10.25 -4.62 21.87
C ALA A 199 -11.72 -4.35 22.23
N ASP A 200 -12.48 -5.36 22.67
CA ASP A 200 -13.92 -5.28 22.97
C ASP A 200 -14.25 -5.31 24.48
N MET A 201 -13.28 -4.93 25.36
CA MET A 201 -13.56 -4.78 26.81
C MET A 201 -13.43 -3.34 27.29
#